data_265836e582ef5d65710e11521d10a791
#
_entry.id   265836e582ef5d65710e11521d10a791
#
_cell.length_a   1.000
_cell.length_b   1.000
_cell.length_c   1.000
_cell.angle_alpha   90.00
_cell.angle_beta   90.00
_cell.angle_gamma   90.00
#
_symmetry.space_group_name_H-M   'P 1'
#
loop_
_entity.id
_entity.type
_entity.pdbx_description
1 polymer ?
#
loop_
_entity_poly.entity_id
_entity_poly.type
_entity_poly.pdbx_seq_one_letter_code
_entity_poly.pdbx_strand_id
1 'polypeptide(L)'
;MELYVYSRDMTLQGIVEKISSLIWTRRYWSCGEFKLLVPFTEEHARLLVKENIIIKRGGNEAAEIRYIHITKNSQGMEEIEVQGKFLLSWIGKRILTTQIITKDTTQNILYAIVKQTCTNAGAARNIPNFSISTTDADTGS
;
A
#
# COMPACT_ATOMS: atom_id res chain seq x y z
N MET A 1 -9.15 1.79 -17.43
CA MET A 1 -8.76 1.58 -16.03
C MET A 1 -8.01 2.81 -15.55
N GLU A 2 -8.32 3.28 -14.38
CA GLU A 2 -7.69 4.47 -13.82
C GLU A 2 -7.03 4.13 -12.48
N LEU A 3 -5.85 4.69 -12.25
CA LEU A 3 -5.15 4.60 -10.99
C LEU A 3 -5.00 5.99 -10.39
N TYR A 4 -5.42 6.14 -9.16
CA TYR A 4 -5.22 7.36 -8.40
C TYR A 4 -3.86 7.30 -7.71
N VAL A 5 -3.09 8.36 -7.86
CA VAL A 5 -1.76 8.47 -7.24
C VAL A 5 -1.81 9.49 -6.11
N TYR A 6 -1.46 9.04 -4.93
CA TYR A 6 -1.40 9.86 -3.72
C TYR A 6 0.03 9.97 -3.22
N SER A 7 0.35 11.05 -2.56
CA SER A 7 1.58 11.16 -1.79
C SER A 7 1.48 10.34 -0.51
N ARG A 8 2.60 10.21 0.21
CA ARG A 8 2.64 9.44 1.46
C ARG A 8 1.72 10.00 2.55
N ASP A 9 1.44 11.29 2.53
CA ASP A 9 0.48 11.95 3.42
C ASP A 9 -0.97 11.88 2.94
N MET A 10 -1.24 11.06 1.91
CA MET A 10 -2.55 10.83 1.32
C MET A 10 -3.15 12.04 0.58
N THR A 11 -2.28 12.90 0.06
CA THR A 11 -2.70 13.99 -0.83
C THR A 11 -2.73 13.50 -2.28
N LEU A 12 -3.85 13.67 -2.97
CA LEU A 12 -3.98 13.28 -4.38
C LEU A 12 -3.00 14.07 -5.25
N GLN A 13 -2.15 13.36 -5.98
CA GLN A 13 -1.18 13.95 -6.89
C GLN A 13 -1.68 13.97 -8.34
N GLY A 14 -2.43 12.97 -8.74
CA GLY A 14 -2.95 12.85 -10.08
C GLY A 14 -3.57 11.50 -10.38
N ILE A 15 -3.92 11.30 -11.63
CA ILE A 15 -4.57 10.08 -12.12
C ILE A 15 -3.78 9.55 -13.30
N VAL A 16 -3.53 8.25 -13.31
CA VAL A 16 -2.91 7.54 -14.42
C VAL A 16 -4.01 6.81 -15.19
N GLU A 17 -4.25 7.22 -16.42
CA GLU A 17 -5.29 6.65 -17.27
C GLU A 17 -4.74 5.73 -18.35
N LYS A 18 -3.60 6.07 -18.92
CA LYS A 18 -2.96 5.27 -19.98
C LYS A 18 -2.06 4.22 -19.36
N ILE A 19 -2.54 3.00 -19.32
CA ILE A 19 -1.85 1.86 -18.72
C ILE A 19 -1.63 0.81 -19.79
N SER A 20 -0.38 0.40 -19.98
CA SER A 20 -0.02 -0.70 -20.90
C SER A 20 -0.32 -2.05 -20.27
N SER A 21 -0.01 -2.22 -19.00
CA SER A 21 -0.25 -3.47 -18.26
C SER A 21 -0.34 -3.20 -16.78
N LEU A 22 -1.21 -3.92 -16.11
CA LEU A 22 -1.32 -3.90 -14.65
C LEU A 22 -1.52 -5.32 -14.14
N ILE A 23 -0.60 -5.76 -13.31
CA ILE A 23 -0.73 -7.00 -12.56
C ILE A 23 -0.93 -6.62 -11.10
N TRP A 24 -2.10 -7.00 -10.56
CA TRP A 24 -2.51 -6.67 -9.21
C TRP A 24 -2.74 -7.98 -8.46
N THR A 25 -1.72 -8.42 -7.71
CA THR A 25 -1.69 -9.73 -7.09
C THR A 25 -2.10 -9.66 -5.65
N ARG A 26 -3.23 -10.24 -5.31
CA ARG A 26 -3.66 -10.44 -3.94
C ARG A 26 -3.13 -11.76 -3.42
N ARG A 27 -2.67 -11.76 -2.18
CA ARG A 27 -2.16 -12.97 -1.52
C ARG A 27 -2.87 -13.16 -0.19
N TYR A 28 -3.16 -14.41 0.12
CA TYR A 28 -3.88 -14.74 1.37
C TYR A 28 -2.92 -14.75 2.57
N TRP A 29 -1.73 -15.32 2.42
CA TRP A 29 -0.78 -15.52 3.51
C TRP A 29 0.34 -14.48 3.56
N SER A 30 0.42 -13.62 2.62
CA SER A 30 1.45 -12.60 2.53
C SER A 30 0.89 -11.29 1.98
N CYS A 31 1.68 -10.25 2.06
CA CYS A 31 1.31 -8.98 1.46
C CYS A 31 1.20 -9.10 -0.06
N GLY A 32 0.14 -8.57 -0.63
CA GLY A 32 0.00 -8.48 -2.07
C GLY A 32 0.98 -7.51 -2.70
N GLU A 33 1.14 -7.61 -3.99
CA GLU A 33 2.06 -6.79 -4.77
C GLU A 33 1.44 -6.38 -6.10
N PHE A 34 2.01 -5.36 -6.72
CA PHE A 34 1.60 -4.95 -8.05
C PHE A 34 2.80 -4.73 -8.95
N LYS A 35 2.54 -4.89 -10.24
CA LYS A 35 3.45 -4.49 -11.31
C LYS A 35 2.67 -3.69 -12.34
N LEU A 36 3.09 -2.48 -12.57
CA LEU A 36 2.45 -1.53 -13.48
C LEU A 36 3.41 -1.18 -14.61
N LEU A 37 2.90 -1.18 -15.83
CA LEU A 37 3.64 -0.75 -17.00
C LEU A 37 2.84 0.35 -17.70
N VAL A 38 3.46 1.51 -17.87
CA VAL A 38 2.84 2.67 -18.51
C VAL A 38 3.78 3.27 -19.56
N PRO A 39 3.25 3.88 -20.61
CA PRO A 39 4.07 4.61 -21.56
C PRO A 39 4.84 5.73 -20.85
N PHE A 40 6.08 5.96 -21.27
CA PHE A 40 6.86 7.06 -20.73
C PHE A 40 6.26 8.40 -21.14
N THR A 41 5.85 9.18 -20.18
CA THR A 41 5.46 10.58 -20.33
C THR A 41 6.03 11.37 -19.16
N GLU A 42 6.23 12.65 -19.36
CA GLU A 42 6.72 13.52 -18.29
C GLU A 42 5.76 13.53 -17.09
N GLU A 43 4.47 13.49 -17.36
CA GLU A 43 3.44 13.41 -16.32
C GLU A 43 3.52 12.10 -15.53
N HIS A 44 3.63 10.97 -16.21
CA HIS A 44 3.78 9.67 -15.54
C HIS A 44 5.07 9.61 -14.72
N ALA A 45 6.18 10.14 -15.25
CA ALA A 45 7.44 10.19 -14.53
C ALA A 45 7.37 11.05 -13.26
N ARG A 46 6.55 12.12 -13.29
CA ARG A 46 6.34 12.98 -12.14
C ARG A 46 5.45 12.34 -11.07
N LEU A 47 4.41 11.63 -11.50
CA LEU A 47 3.45 11.00 -10.59
C LEU A 47 3.97 9.69 -9.98
N LEU A 48 4.64 8.88 -10.79
CA LEU A 48 5.10 7.56 -10.39
C LEU A 48 6.50 7.64 -9.77
N VAL A 49 6.57 8.11 -8.54
CA VAL A 49 7.81 8.19 -7.76
C VAL A 49 7.74 7.27 -6.55
N LYS A 50 8.92 6.91 -6.03
CA LYS A 50 9.00 6.05 -4.84
C LYS A 50 8.24 6.67 -3.68
N GLU A 51 7.66 5.82 -2.86
CA GLU A 51 6.86 6.15 -1.68
C GLU A 51 5.47 6.73 -1.98
N ASN A 52 5.16 7.06 -3.22
CA ASN A 52 3.79 7.40 -3.58
C ASN A 52 2.88 6.17 -3.48
N ILE A 53 1.61 6.43 -3.26
CA ILE A 53 0.60 5.41 -3.04
C ILE A 53 -0.32 5.35 -4.24
N ILE A 54 -0.61 4.15 -4.71
CA ILE A 54 -1.53 3.93 -5.83
C ILE A 54 -2.78 3.24 -5.30
N ILE A 55 -3.93 3.75 -5.73
CA ILE A 55 -5.24 3.14 -5.47
C ILE A 55 -5.92 2.89 -6.80
N LYS A 56 -6.33 1.67 -7.03
CA LYS A 56 -7.12 1.30 -8.21
C LYS A 56 -8.54 1.82 -8.07
N ARG A 57 -9.06 2.47 -9.11
CA ARG A 57 -10.44 2.96 -9.11
C ARG A 57 -11.43 1.85 -8.78
N GLY A 58 -12.27 2.10 -7.79
CA GLY A 58 -13.24 1.11 -7.30
C GLY A 58 -12.64 -0.02 -6.46
N GLY A 59 -11.35 0.03 -6.19
CA GLY A 59 -10.67 -0.90 -5.30
C GLY A 59 -10.58 -0.38 -3.88
N ASN A 60 -10.50 -1.29 -2.93
CA ASN A 60 -10.33 -0.98 -1.51
C ASN A 60 -8.88 -1.15 -1.03
N GLU A 61 -7.98 -1.42 -1.95
CA GLU A 61 -6.59 -1.71 -1.64
C GLU A 61 -5.70 -0.61 -2.18
N ALA A 62 -4.77 -0.18 -1.34
CA ALA A 62 -3.74 0.77 -1.70
C ALA A 62 -2.38 0.10 -1.71
N ALA A 63 -1.50 0.54 -2.57
CA ALA A 63 -0.16 0.00 -2.70
C ALA A 63 0.89 1.11 -2.75
N GLU A 64 2.04 0.85 -2.18
CA GLU A 64 3.18 1.77 -2.17
C GLU A 64 4.14 1.44 -3.30
N ILE A 65 4.58 2.46 -4.03
CA ILE A 65 5.60 2.33 -5.07
C ILE A 65 6.96 2.14 -4.41
N ARG A 66 7.65 1.04 -4.77
CA ARG A 66 8.97 0.72 -4.22
C ARG A 66 10.07 0.72 -5.26
N TYR A 67 9.77 0.27 -6.48
CA TYR A 67 10.73 0.16 -7.55
C TYR A 67 10.19 0.84 -8.80
N ILE A 68 11.05 1.60 -9.45
CA ILE A 68 10.76 2.27 -10.72
C ILE A 68 11.90 1.96 -11.67
N HIS A 69 11.56 1.50 -12.85
CA HIS A 69 12.52 1.15 -13.88
C HIS A 69 12.03 1.61 -15.25
N ILE A 70 12.89 2.23 -16.02
CA ILE A 70 12.56 2.67 -17.37
C ILE A 70 13.08 1.61 -18.33
N THR A 71 12.19 1.05 -19.13
CA THR A 71 12.48 0.01 -20.09
C THR A 71 12.08 0.45 -21.49
N LYS A 72 12.53 -0.28 -22.50
CA LYS A 72 12.03 -0.15 -23.87
C LYS A 72 11.25 -1.39 -24.25
N ASN A 73 10.10 -1.18 -24.87
CA ASN A 73 9.30 -2.30 -25.35
C ASN A 73 9.89 -2.87 -26.65
N SER A 74 9.26 -3.92 -27.18
CA SER A 74 9.69 -4.58 -28.43
C SER A 74 9.66 -3.66 -29.65
N GLN A 75 8.94 -2.55 -29.58
CA GLN A 75 8.85 -1.55 -30.64
C GLN A 75 9.84 -0.38 -30.44
N GLY A 76 10.68 -0.42 -29.42
CA GLY A 76 11.66 0.59 -29.10
C GLY A 76 11.10 1.81 -28.37
N MET A 77 9.84 1.80 -27.96
CA MET A 77 9.24 2.87 -27.17
C MET A 77 9.56 2.72 -25.69
N GLU A 78 9.83 3.85 -25.03
CA GLU A 78 10.13 3.86 -23.61
C GLU A 78 8.86 3.65 -22.78
N GLU A 79 8.97 2.83 -21.76
CA GLU A 79 7.92 2.54 -20.80
C GLU A 79 8.47 2.61 -19.37
N ILE A 80 7.63 3.03 -18.44
CA ILE A 80 7.95 3.02 -17.01
C ILE A 80 7.37 1.76 -16.41
N GLU A 81 8.24 0.93 -15.84
CA GLU A 81 7.84 -0.21 -15.03
C GLU A 81 7.87 0.19 -13.56
N VAL A 82 6.76 0.02 -12.89
CA VAL A 82 6.61 0.35 -11.48
C VAL A 82 6.20 -0.90 -10.71
N GLN A 83 6.88 -1.19 -9.64
CA GLN A 83 6.56 -2.30 -8.76
C GLN A 83 6.44 -1.82 -7.32
N GLY A 84 5.59 -2.49 -6.56
CA GLY A 84 5.42 -2.20 -5.16
C GLY A 84 4.58 -3.23 -4.44
N LYS A 85 4.32 -2.94 -3.18
CA LYS A 85 3.55 -3.83 -2.31
C LYS A 85 2.37 -3.08 -1.70
N PHE A 86 1.33 -3.81 -1.36
CA PHE A 86 0.18 -3.23 -0.68
C PHE A 86 0.57 -2.63 0.67
N LEU A 87 -0.19 -1.64 1.13
CA LEU A 87 0.09 -0.92 2.38
C LEU A 87 0.11 -1.83 3.62
N LEU A 88 -0.52 -2.98 3.54
CA LEU A 88 -0.43 -3.98 4.60
C LEU A 88 1.03 -4.37 4.92
N SER A 89 1.94 -4.19 3.97
CA SER A 89 3.38 -4.40 4.19
C SER A 89 3.97 -3.46 5.23
N TRP A 90 3.34 -2.32 5.49
CA TRP A 90 3.79 -1.38 6.53
C TRP A 90 3.69 -2.01 7.92
N ILE A 91 2.66 -2.79 8.15
CA ILE A 91 2.50 -3.53 9.42
C ILE A 91 3.63 -4.56 9.59
N GLY A 92 3.99 -5.23 8.52
CA GLY A 92 5.08 -6.21 8.54
C GLY A 92 6.47 -5.64 8.85
N LYS A 93 6.64 -4.32 8.73
CA LYS A 93 7.89 -3.64 9.10
C LYS A 93 7.96 -3.28 10.59
N ARG A 94 6.92 -3.52 11.35
CA ARG A 94 6.82 -3.13 12.75
C ARG A 94 7.28 -4.25 13.67
N ILE A 95 7.91 -3.87 14.75
CA ILE A 95 8.42 -4.79 15.78
C ILE A 95 7.75 -4.43 17.09
N LEU A 96 7.29 -5.42 17.82
CA LEU A 96 6.78 -5.24 19.18
C LEU A 96 7.95 -4.94 20.12
N THR A 97 7.91 -3.80 20.78
CA THR A 97 8.94 -3.39 21.74
C THR A 97 8.61 -3.80 23.17
N THR A 98 7.34 -4.10 23.43
CA THR A 98 6.83 -4.54 24.72
C THR A 98 6.03 -5.83 24.55
N GLN A 99 6.11 -6.68 25.55
CA GLN A 99 5.33 -7.92 25.57
C GLN A 99 3.85 -7.60 25.79
N ILE A 100 3.01 -8.13 24.92
CA ILE A 100 1.55 -8.05 25.07
C ILE A 100 1.08 -9.39 25.62
N ILE A 101 0.55 -9.36 26.84
CA ILE A 101 -0.05 -10.54 27.46
C ILE A 101 -1.53 -10.26 27.61
N THR A 102 -2.34 -11.01 26.88
CA THR A 102 -3.78 -10.90 26.98
C THR A 102 -4.44 -12.26 26.76
N LYS A 103 -5.52 -12.49 27.47
CA LYS A 103 -6.39 -13.66 27.28
C LYS A 103 -7.73 -13.17 26.81
N ASP A 104 -7.79 -12.83 25.54
CA ASP A 104 -8.97 -12.21 24.97
C ASP A 104 -9.27 -12.82 23.59
N THR A 105 -10.32 -12.35 22.95
CA THR A 105 -10.65 -12.79 21.59
C THR A 105 -9.50 -12.48 20.63
N THR A 106 -9.39 -13.24 19.55
CA THR A 106 -8.35 -13.04 18.54
C THR A 106 -8.39 -11.60 17.98
N GLN A 107 -9.58 -11.05 17.78
CA GLN A 107 -9.75 -9.69 17.30
C GLN A 107 -9.16 -8.65 18.27
N ASN A 108 -9.44 -8.79 19.56
CA ASN A 108 -8.92 -7.86 20.57
C ASN A 108 -7.40 -7.98 20.73
N ILE A 109 -6.85 -9.17 20.61
CA ILE A 109 -5.41 -9.39 20.61
C ILE A 109 -4.76 -8.70 19.42
N LEU A 110 -5.29 -8.88 18.20
CA LEU A 110 -4.79 -8.24 17.01
C LEU A 110 -4.93 -6.71 17.10
N TYR A 111 -6.02 -6.22 17.61
CA TYR A 111 -6.24 -4.80 17.84
C TYR A 111 -5.17 -4.22 18.77
N ALA A 112 -4.89 -4.88 19.89
CA ALA A 112 -3.87 -4.44 20.85
C ALA A 112 -2.49 -4.39 20.21
N ILE A 113 -2.11 -5.41 19.43
CA ILE A 113 -0.84 -5.48 18.73
C ILE A 113 -0.70 -4.31 17.74
N VAL A 114 -1.69 -4.11 16.88
CA VAL A 114 -1.66 -3.05 15.85
C VAL A 114 -1.69 -1.67 16.50
N LYS A 115 -2.51 -1.48 17.53
CA LYS A 115 -2.57 -0.22 18.27
C LYS A 115 -1.22 0.15 18.87
N GLN A 116 -0.55 -0.80 19.49
CA GLN A 116 0.75 -0.55 20.11
C GLN A 116 1.85 -0.29 19.09
N THR A 117 1.82 -0.96 17.95
CA THR A 117 2.90 -0.88 16.96
C THR A 117 2.71 0.18 15.90
N CYS A 118 1.47 0.55 15.59
CA CYS A 118 1.16 1.42 14.45
C CYS A 118 0.50 2.74 14.83
N THR A 119 -0.31 2.79 15.89
CA THR A 119 -1.06 3.99 16.25
C THR A 119 -0.62 4.64 17.56
N ASN A 120 -0.15 3.85 18.52
CA ASN A 120 0.31 4.33 19.82
C ASN A 120 1.80 4.05 20.06
N ALA A 121 2.57 3.89 19.02
CA ALA A 121 3.99 3.54 19.12
C ALA A 121 4.90 4.76 19.34
N GLY A 122 4.34 5.96 19.46
CA GLY A 122 5.05 7.22 19.46
C GLY A 122 5.05 7.88 18.08
N ALA A 123 5.22 9.20 18.04
CA ALA A 123 5.05 9.98 16.82
C ALA A 123 5.93 9.48 15.64
N ALA A 124 7.15 9.03 15.93
CA ALA A 124 8.08 8.57 14.90
C ALA A 124 7.75 7.20 14.31
N ARG A 125 6.95 6.40 15.00
CA ARG A 125 6.60 5.03 14.60
C ARG A 125 5.17 4.87 14.13
N ASN A 126 4.32 5.86 14.38
CA ASN A 126 2.93 5.81 13.94
C ASN A 126 2.84 5.86 12.41
N ILE A 127 1.93 5.08 11.87
CA ILE A 127 1.60 5.13 10.45
C ILE A 127 0.60 6.26 10.24
N PRO A 128 0.90 7.28 9.40
CA PRO A 128 -0.02 8.38 9.15
C PRO A 128 -1.31 7.89 8.49
N ASN A 129 -2.42 8.50 8.87
CA ASN A 129 -3.75 8.18 8.35
C ASN A 129 -4.16 6.71 8.49
N PHE A 130 -3.56 6.01 9.42
CA PHE A 130 -3.89 4.63 9.72
C PHE A 130 -4.75 4.58 10.98
N SER A 131 -5.88 3.90 10.87
CA SER A 131 -6.76 3.63 12.00
C SER A 131 -7.23 2.19 11.96
N ILE A 132 -7.55 1.66 13.13
CA ILE A 132 -8.10 0.32 13.23
C ILE A 132 -9.48 0.40 13.85
N SER A 133 -10.42 -0.29 13.22
CA SER A 133 -11.80 -0.38 13.71
C SER A 133 -11.97 -1.57 14.63
N THR A 134 -12.65 -1.35 15.74
CA THR A 134 -13.09 -2.40 16.65
C THR A 134 -14.55 -2.76 16.44
N THR A 135 -15.08 -2.43 15.28
CA THR A 135 -16.47 -2.82 15.01
C THR A 135 -16.61 -4.33 15.13
N ASP A 136 -17.51 -4.68 15.93
CA ASP A 136 -17.85 -6.01 16.40
C ASP A 136 -18.46 -6.90 15.37
N ALA A 137 -17.95 -6.88 14.19
CA ALA A 137 -18.43 -7.81 13.19
C ALA A 137 -18.20 -9.26 13.61
N ASP A 138 -17.44 -9.46 14.64
CA ASP A 138 -17.16 -10.78 15.14
C ASP A 138 -17.68 -11.01 16.55
N THR A 139 -18.96 -10.97 16.67
CA THR A 139 -19.63 -11.41 17.88
C THR A 139 -19.84 -12.91 17.92
N GLY A 140 -19.45 -13.61 16.89
CA GLY A 140 -19.74 -15.04 16.74
C GLY A 140 -18.60 -15.96 17.12
N SER A 141 -17.56 -15.41 17.61
CA SER A 141 -16.42 -16.21 18.02
C SER A 141 -16.66 -17.01 19.28
#